data_c2f1cf736eb1f27a837f75aa21d5e171
#
_entry.id   c2f1cf736eb1f27a837f75aa21d5e171
#
_cell.length_a   1.000
_cell.length_b   1.000
_cell.length_c   1.000
_cell.angle_alpha   90.00
_cell.angle_beta   90.00
_cell.angle_gamma   90.00
#
_symmetry.space_group_name_H-M   'P 1'
#
loop_
_entity.id
_entity.type
_entity.pdbx_description
1 polymer ?
#
loop_
_entity_poly.entity_id
_entity_poly.type
_entity_poly.pdbx_seq_one_letter_code
_entity_poly.pdbx_strand_id
1 'polypeptide(L)'
;MQELTHYINGEHVKGTSGRFSDVFNPATGEVQAKCPLASKEELDAAVEIAAAAQPAWEAVNPQRRARVMMRFVDLLNRDMDKLAEALSREHGKTFPDAKGDVQRGLEVVEYCIGAPQMLKGEFTDSAGPGIDMYSMRQALGVTAGITPFNFPAMIPMWMFAPAIACGNAFILKPSERDPSVPLMLAELMEEAGLPKGILQVVNGDKESVDAILYNDTIQSVGFVGSTPIAEYIYGTGCAQGKRVQCFGGAKNHMIIMPDADLDQAADALIGAGYGAAGERCMAISVAVPVGKDTADKLIEKLIPRVETLKVGPYTAGDDVDYGPVVTGAAKANIERLVQTGVDQGADLVVDGRNFSLQGYEDGFFVGPSLFDNVTTDMDIYKQEIFGPVLSTVRAETYEEALSYAMDHEYGNGTAIYTRDGDTARDFANRINIGMIGINVPIPVPLAYHTFGGWKKSAFGDLNQHGPDAFKFYTRTKTITSRWPSGIRQGGEFNFKPMD
;
A
#
# COMPACT_ATOMS: atom_id res chain seq x y z
N MET A 1 17.54 -25.79 2.05
CA MET A 1 17.14 -24.38 2.15
C MET A 1 17.20 -23.80 0.76
N GLN A 2 16.14 -23.19 0.28
CA GLN A 2 16.06 -22.59 -1.06
C GLN A 2 16.78 -21.23 -1.06
N GLU A 3 17.62 -20.97 -2.06
CA GLU A 3 18.11 -19.62 -2.34
C GLU A 3 17.20 -19.00 -3.41
N LEU A 4 16.59 -17.87 -3.08
CA LEU A 4 15.82 -17.08 -4.01
C LEU A 4 16.75 -16.27 -4.93
N THR A 5 16.19 -15.64 -5.93
CA THR A 5 16.93 -14.90 -6.96
C THR A 5 16.35 -13.51 -7.13
N HIS A 6 17.06 -12.63 -7.81
CA HIS A 6 16.43 -11.48 -8.49
C HIS A 6 15.73 -11.97 -9.76
N TYR A 7 14.85 -11.14 -10.32
CA TYR A 7 14.28 -11.35 -11.65
C TYR A 7 14.66 -10.17 -12.55
N ILE A 8 15.66 -10.38 -13.39
CA ILE A 8 16.27 -9.32 -14.19
C ILE A 8 16.32 -9.75 -15.63
N ASN A 9 15.88 -8.88 -16.52
CA ASN A 9 15.85 -9.12 -17.98
C ASN A 9 15.08 -10.41 -18.37
N GLY A 10 14.00 -10.73 -17.64
CA GLY A 10 13.20 -11.94 -17.89
C GLY A 10 13.90 -13.24 -17.48
N GLU A 11 14.83 -13.18 -16.53
CA GLU A 11 15.55 -14.36 -16.06
C GLU A 11 15.78 -14.30 -14.53
N HIS A 12 15.78 -15.47 -13.90
CA HIS A 12 16.20 -15.62 -12.52
C HIS A 12 17.71 -15.47 -12.41
N VAL A 13 18.15 -14.40 -11.72
CA VAL A 13 19.55 -14.07 -11.55
C VAL A 13 19.96 -14.24 -10.08
N LYS A 14 20.99 -15.02 -9.81
CA LYS A 14 21.55 -15.14 -8.46
C LYS A 14 22.18 -13.83 -8.03
N GLY A 15 21.99 -13.47 -6.74
CA GLY A 15 22.69 -12.35 -6.16
C GLY A 15 24.21 -12.60 -6.10
N THR A 16 24.99 -11.58 -6.35
CA THR A 16 26.47 -11.62 -6.35
C THR A 16 27.11 -10.89 -5.18
N SER A 17 26.31 -10.12 -4.41
CA SER A 17 26.78 -9.38 -3.23
C SER A 17 27.30 -10.27 -2.08
N GLY A 18 26.91 -11.55 -2.06
CA GLY A 18 27.16 -12.48 -0.95
C GLY A 18 26.32 -12.20 0.31
N ARG A 19 25.39 -11.21 0.27
CA ARG A 19 24.52 -10.85 1.38
C ARG A 19 23.14 -11.46 1.18
N PHE A 20 22.55 -11.96 2.28
CA PHE A 20 21.24 -12.59 2.29
C PHE A 20 20.44 -12.18 3.53
N SER A 21 19.12 -12.17 3.39
CA SER A 21 18.14 -12.12 4.48
C SER A 21 17.45 -13.47 4.61
N ASP A 22 17.05 -13.82 5.84
CA ASP A 22 16.26 -15.01 6.10
C ASP A 22 14.78 -14.75 5.75
N VAL A 23 14.19 -15.69 5.02
CA VAL A 23 12.75 -15.79 4.81
C VAL A 23 12.21 -16.90 5.70
N PHE A 24 11.39 -16.51 6.66
CA PHE A 24 10.84 -17.45 7.63
C PHE A 24 9.53 -18.08 7.14
N ASN A 25 9.23 -19.27 7.62
CA ASN A 25 7.85 -19.73 7.74
C ASN A 25 7.32 -19.19 9.08
N PRO A 26 6.43 -18.20 9.09
CA PRO A 26 6.00 -17.57 10.35
C PRO A 26 5.25 -18.53 11.29
N ALA A 27 4.62 -19.57 10.74
CA ALA A 27 3.91 -20.56 11.54
C ALA A 27 4.84 -21.49 12.35
N THR A 28 6.04 -21.77 11.82
CA THR A 28 7.00 -22.68 12.49
C THR A 28 8.22 -21.96 13.07
N GLY A 29 8.45 -20.68 12.68
CA GLY A 29 9.66 -19.96 13.05
C GLY A 29 10.92 -20.40 12.29
N GLU A 30 10.83 -21.38 11.41
CA GLU A 30 11.96 -21.93 10.66
C GLU A 30 12.31 -21.04 9.45
N VAL A 31 13.59 -20.97 9.13
CA VAL A 31 14.06 -20.35 7.89
C VAL A 31 13.78 -21.28 6.72
N GLN A 32 12.87 -20.88 5.83
CA GLN A 32 12.50 -21.67 4.65
C GLN A 32 13.30 -21.32 3.39
N ALA A 33 13.75 -20.07 3.28
CA ALA A 33 14.53 -19.60 2.13
C ALA A 33 15.50 -18.48 2.51
N LYS A 34 16.44 -18.20 1.62
CA LYS A 34 17.37 -17.06 1.67
C LYS A 34 17.06 -16.08 0.54
N CYS A 35 16.81 -14.83 0.87
CA CYS A 35 16.57 -13.75 -0.08
C CYS A 35 17.90 -13.02 -0.34
N PRO A 36 18.39 -12.91 -1.59
CA PRO A 36 19.60 -12.16 -1.89
C PRO A 36 19.37 -10.66 -1.67
N LEU A 37 20.35 -9.97 -1.12
CA LEU A 37 20.34 -8.53 -0.94
C LEU A 37 21.30 -7.90 -1.94
N ALA A 38 20.75 -7.23 -2.96
CA ALA A 38 21.54 -6.65 -4.05
C ALA A 38 22.52 -5.58 -3.55
N SER A 39 23.71 -5.56 -4.16
CA SER A 39 24.61 -4.42 -4.07
C SER A 39 24.13 -3.26 -4.95
N LYS A 40 24.77 -2.11 -4.77
CA LYS A 40 24.54 -0.95 -5.65
C LYS A 40 24.79 -1.28 -7.12
N GLU A 41 25.87 -2.01 -7.40
CA GLU A 41 26.29 -2.38 -8.77
C GLU A 41 25.25 -3.31 -9.43
N GLU A 42 24.68 -4.25 -8.69
CA GLU A 42 23.62 -5.14 -9.18
C GLU A 42 22.36 -4.34 -9.52
N LEU A 43 21.98 -3.39 -8.67
CA LEU A 43 20.84 -2.52 -8.93
C LEU A 43 21.09 -1.61 -10.13
N ASP A 44 22.26 -0.97 -10.22
CA ASP A 44 22.60 -0.10 -11.34
C ASP A 44 22.58 -0.87 -12.68
N ALA A 45 23.08 -2.10 -12.71
CA ALA A 45 23.00 -2.95 -13.90
C ALA A 45 21.55 -3.25 -14.31
N ALA A 46 20.66 -3.53 -13.36
CA ALA A 46 19.24 -3.71 -13.65
C ALA A 46 18.59 -2.42 -14.18
N VAL A 47 18.98 -1.27 -13.67
CA VAL A 47 18.51 0.05 -14.15
C VAL A 47 18.98 0.33 -15.57
N GLU A 48 20.23 0.00 -15.91
CA GLU A 48 20.78 0.15 -17.29
C GLU A 48 19.98 -0.70 -18.30
N ILE A 49 19.66 -1.95 -17.95
CA ILE A 49 18.83 -2.83 -18.77
C ILE A 49 17.43 -2.21 -18.97
N ALA A 50 16.81 -1.71 -17.89
CA ALA A 50 15.51 -1.07 -17.95
C ALA A 50 15.52 0.20 -18.82
N ALA A 51 16.57 1.02 -18.71
CA ALA A 51 16.76 2.22 -19.52
C ALA A 51 16.91 1.90 -21.01
N ALA A 52 17.61 0.83 -21.34
CA ALA A 52 17.78 0.37 -22.71
C ALA A 52 16.46 -0.16 -23.33
N ALA A 53 15.63 -0.84 -22.53
CA ALA A 53 14.39 -1.43 -23.00
C ALA A 53 13.22 -0.41 -23.12
N GLN A 54 13.18 0.59 -22.24
CA GLN A 54 12.05 1.51 -22.07
C GLN A 54 11.66 2.27 -23.33
N PRO A 55 12.55 2.85 -24.15
CA PRO A 55 12.14 3.63 -25.32
C PRO A 55 11.33 2.82 -26.34
N ALA A 56 11.68 1.54 -26.54
CA ALA A 56 10.94 0.66 -27.43
C ALA A 56 9.53 0.36 -26.89
N TRP A 57 9.39 0.24 -25.56
CA TRP A 57 8.09 0.05 -24.90
C TRP A 57 7.22 1.31 -24.95
N GLU A 58 7.78 2.47 -24.71
CA GLU A 58 7.06 3.76 -24.85
C GLU A 58 6.51 3.96 -26.26
N ALA A 59 7.26 3.56 -27.28
CA ALA A 59 6.84 3.63 -28.67
C ALA A 59 5.68 2.67 -29.04
N VAL A 60 5.41 1.66 -28.22
CA VAL A 60 4.24 0.78 -28.40
C VAL A 60 2.98 1.59 -28.10
N ASN A 61 2.00 1.57 -29.03
CA ASN A 61 0.77 2.33 -28.81
C ASN A 61 0.01 1.84 -27.54
N PRO A 62 -0.73 2.76 -26.86
CA PRO A 62 -1.38 2.44 -25.58
C PRO A 62 -2.32 1.24 -25.64
N GLN A 63 -3.01 1.01 -26.76
CA GLN A 63 -3.91 -0.13 -26.92
C GLN A 63 -3.18 -1.49 -26.90
N ARG A 64 -1.98 -1.55 -27.47
CA ARG A 64 -1.17 -2.78 -27.41
C ARG A 64 -0.61 -3.02 -26.01
N ARG A 65 -0.23 -1.96 -25.29
CA ARG A 65 0.18 -2.06 -23.88
C ARG A 65 -0.98 -2.55 -23.00
N ALA A 66 -2.20 -2.02 -23.22
CA ALA A 66 -3.40 -2.48 -22.52
C ALA A 66 -3.71 -3.97 -22.75
N ARG A 67 -3.40 -4.52 -23.93
CA ARG A 67 -3.57 -5.97 -24.20
C ARG A 67 -2.62 -6.85 -23.38
N VAL A 68 -1.45 -6.35 -23.00
CA VAL A 68 -0.57 -7.06 -22.05
C VAL A 68 -1.25 -7.10 -20.69
N MET A 69 -1.82 -5.98 -20.21
CA MET A 69 -2.57 -5.94 -18.95
C MET A 69 -3.76 -6.90 -18.96
N MET A 70 -4.51 -7.01 -20.09
CA MET A 70 -5.62 -7.98 -20.23
C MET A 70 -5.14 -9.41 -20.03
N ARG A 71 -4.06 -9.82 -20.73
CA ARG A 71 -3.51 -11.17 -20.57
C ARG A 71 -2.95 -11.40 -19.17
N PHE A 72 -2.39 -10.38 -18.55
CA PHE A 72 -1.90 -10.48 -17.17
C PHE A 72 -3.06 -10.73 -16.19
N VAL A 73 -4.21 -10.06 -16.35
CA VAL A 73 -5.44 -10.36 -15.58
C VAL A 73 -5.87 -11.82 -15.76
N ASP A 74 -5.87 -12.34 -16.98
CA ASP A 74 -6.20 -13.75 -17.25
C ASP A 74 -5.24 -14.70 -16.50
N LEU A 75 -3.94 -14.39 -16.51
CA LEU A 75 -2.92 -15.19 -15.84
C LEU A 75 -3.01 -15.10 -14.32
N LEU A 76 -3.30 -13.93 -13.77
CA LEU A 76 -3.56 -13.75 -12.33
C LEU A 76 -4.76 -14.59 -11.87
N ASN A 77 -5.85 -14.59 -12.64
CA ASN A 77 -7.01 -15.44 -12.37
C ASN A 77 -6.66 -16.93 -12.47
N ARG A 78 -5.87 -17.35 -13.46
CA ARG A 78 -5.40 -18.74 -13.61
C ARG A 78 -4.60 -19.20 -12.41
N ASP A 79 -3.68 -18.37 -11.92
CA ASP A 79 -2.71 -18.74 -10.89
C ASP A 79 -3.07 -18.15 -9.50
N MET A 80 -4.31 -17.69 -9.31
CA MET A 80 -4.79 -17.06 -8.05
C MET A 80 -4.46 -17.91 -6.82
N ASP A 81 -4.79 -19.19 -6.84
CA ASP A 81 -4.56 -20.10 -5.70
C ASP A 81 -3.08 -20.34 -5.45
N LYS A 82 -2.28 -20.42 -6.50
CA LYS A 82 -0.83 -20.60 -6.42
C LYS A 82 -0.13 -19.37 -5.83
N LEU A 83 -0.57 -18.18 -6.22
CA LEU A 83 -0.09 -16.93 -5.65
C LEU A 83 -0.49 -16.79 -4.17
N ALA A 84 -1.74 -17.09 -3.85
CA ALA A 84 -2.24 -17.05 -2.49
C ALA A 84 -1.52 -18.04 -1.56
N GLU A 85 -1.24 -19.25 -2.03
CA GLU A 85 -0.47 -20.26 -1.28
C GLU A 85 0.96 -19.79 -0.99
N ALA A 86 1.66 -19.23 -1.99
CA ALA A 86 3.00 -18.70 -1.82
C ALA A 86 3.01 -17.54 -0.82
N LEU A 87 1.99 -16.68 -0.89
CA LEU A 87 1.81 -15.55 0.01
C LEU A 87 1.56 -16.02 1.45
N SER A 88 0.60 -16.93 1.67
CA SER A 88 0.30 -17.46 3.00
C SER A 88 1.51 -18.13 3.65
N ARG A 89 2.30 -18.83 2.85
CA ARG A 89 3.50 -19.54 3.34
C ARG A 89 4.60 -18.60 3.83
N GLU A 90 4.80 -17.43 3.18
CA GLU A 90 5.85 -16.47 3.55
C GLU A 90 5.37 -15.41 4.54
N HIS A 91 4.13 -14.94 4.39
CA HIS A 91 3.55 -13.91 5.27
C HIS A 91 2.89 -14.53 6.53
N GLY A 92 2.24 -15.68 6.40
CA GLY A 92 1.48 -16.32 7.47
C GLY A 92 -0.02 -16.01 7.49
N LYS A 93 -0.53 -15.06 6.68
CA LYS A 93 -1.97 -14.75 6.64
C LYS A 93 -2.78 -15.93 6.11
N THR A 94 -4.08 -15.98 6.46
CA THR A 94 -4.99 -17.03 6.02
C THR A 94 -5.11 -17.06 4.49
N PHE A 95 -5.44 -18.24 3.95
CA PHE A 95 -5.56 -18.39 2.50
C PHE A 95 -6.63 -17.49 1.87
N PRO A 96 -7.83 -17.31 2.47
CA PRO A 96 -8.81 -16.32 1.96
C PRO A 96 -8.28 -14.88 1.96
N ASP A 97 -7.52 -14.48 2.99
CA ASP A 97 -6.94 -13.14 3.07
C ASP A 97 -5.81 -12.94 2.04
N ALA A 98 -5.02 -13.99 1.78
CA ALA A 98 -4.02 -13.99 0.71
C ALA A 98 -4.66 -13.86 -0.69
N LYS A 99 -5.78 -14.54 -0.94
CA LYS A 99 -6.58 -14.34 -2.16
C LYS A 99 -7.10 -12.91 -2.28
N GLY A 100 -7.55 -12.33 -1.17
CA GLY A 100 -7.98 -10.93 -1.10
C GLY A 100 -6.87 -9.95 -1.49
N ASP A 101 -5.63 -10.21 -1.07
CA ASP A 101 -4.45 -9.43 -1.44
C ASP A 101 -4.24 -9.45 -2.97
N VAL A 102 -4.17 -10.65 -3.57
CA VAL A 102 -4.01 -10.79 -5.02
C VAL A 102 -5.17 -10.15 -5.78
N GLN A 103 -6.42 -10.36 -5.32
CA GLN A 103 -7.62 -9.79 -5.95
C GLN A 103 -7.59 -8.26 -5.97
N ARG A 104 -7.21 -7.63 -4.88
CA ARG A 104 -7.13 -6.16 -4.81
C ARG A 104 -6.04 -5.58 -5.71
N GLY A 105 -4.94 -6.30 -5.90
CA GLY A 105 -3.94 -5.93 -6.89
C GLY A 105 -4.43 -6.09 -8.32
N LEU A 106 -5.12 -7.21 -8.60
CA LEU A 106 -5.72 -7.53 -9.90
C LEU A 106 -6.70 -6.42 -10.35
N GLU A 107 -7.55 -5.92 -9.44
CA GLU A 107 -8.49 -4.82 -9.74
C GLU A 107 -7.80 -3.56 -10.26
N VAL A 108 -6.60 -3.24 -9.76
CA VAL A 108 -5.81 -2.12 -10.28
C VAL A 108 -5.22 -2.42 -11.67
N VAL A 109 -4.82 -3.66 -11.93
CA VAL A 109 -4.40 -4.09 -13.28
C VAL A 109 -5.57 -3.96 -14.27
N GLU A 110 -6.79 -4.38 -13.88
CA GLU A 110 -8.01 -4.19 -14.68
C GLU A 110 -8.24 -2.70 -15.00
N TYR A 111 -8.10 -1.82 -14.00
CA TYR A 111 -8.20 -0.38 -14.25
C TYR A 111 -7.16 0.12 -15.26
N CYS A 112 -5.94 -0.44 -15.24
CA CYS A 112 -4.88 -0.08 -16.18
C CYS A 112 -5.17 -0.52 -17.63
N ILE A 113 -6.12 -1.43 -17.88
CA ILE A 113 -6.62 -1.73 -19.23
C ILE A 113 -7.23 -0.48 -19.87
N GLY A 114 -7.78 0.43 -19.05
CA GLY A 114 -8.28 1.75 -19.47
C GLY A 114 -7.21 2.78 -19.85
N ALA A 115 -5.93 2.45 -19.78
CA ALA A 115 -4.83 3.38 -20.09
C ALA A 115 -4.99 4.19 -21.40
N PRO A 116 -5.51 3.63 -22.51
CA PRO A 116 -5.74 4.43 -23.73
C PRO A 116 -6.64 5.63 -23.52
N GLN A 117 -7.60 5.57 -22.59
CA GLN A 117 -8.48 6.69 -22.24
C GLN A 117 -7.79 7.67 -21.27
N MET A 118 -7.04 7.15 -20.30
CA MET A 118 -6.37 7.96 -19.28
C MET A 118 -5.18 8.76 -19.83
N LEU A 119 -4.57 8.29 -20.92
CA LEU A 119 -3.43 8.93 -21.56
C LEU A 119 -3.81 9.98 -22.62
N LYS A 120 -5.12 10.23 -22.83
CA LYS A 120 -5.56 11.29 -23.72
C LYS A 120 -5.07 12.65 -23.22
N GLY A 121 -4.68 13.51 -24.18
CA GLY A 121 -4.44 14.91 -23.95
C GLY A 121 -5.67 15.76 -24.26
N GLU A 122 -5.51 17.06 -24.06
CA GLU A 122 -6.52 18.08 -24.38
C GLU A 122 -6.15 18.76 -25.70
N PHE A 123 -7.16 19.25 -26.41
CA PHE A 123 -6.99 20.01 -27.65
C PHE A 123 -7.87 21.26 -27.61
N THR A 124 -7.29 22.42 -27.94
CA THR A 124 -7.99 23.69 -28.10
C THR A 124 -7.74 24.19 -29.50
N ASP A 125 -8.78 24.14 -30.31
CA ASP A 125 -8.79 24.77 -31.65
C ASP A 125 -8.85 26.29 -31.50
N SER A 126 -8.08 27.00 -32.31
CA SER A 126 -8.09 28.47 -32.35
C SER A 126 -7.89 29.12 -30.96
N ALA A 127 -6.93 28.62 -30.19
CA ALA A 127 -6.53 29.22 -28.91
C ALA A 127 -6.03 30.68 -29.05
N GLY A 128 -5.73 31.12 -30.28
CA GLY A 128 -5.42 32.45 -30.72
C GLY A 128 -5.54 32.53 -32.24
N PRO A 129 -5.36 33.71 -32.88
CA PRO A 129 -5.47 33.85 -34.33
C PRO A 129 -4.51 32.90 -35.08
N GLY A 130 -5.05 31.81 -35.64
CA GLY A 130 -4.32 30.77 -36.37
C GLY A 130 -3.40 29.91 -35.49
N ILE A 131 -3.71 29.82 -34.18
CA ILE A 131 -2.93 29.08 -33.23
C ILE A 131 -3.80 27.96 -32.62
N ASP A 132 -3.34 26.72 -32.71
CA ASP A 132 -3.90 25.57 -31.97
C ASP A 132 -3.00 25.16 -30.80
N MET A 133 -3.60 24.69 -29.74
CA MET A 133 -2.87 24.15 -28.59
C MET A 133 -3.35 22.74 -28.25
N TYR A 134 -2.40 21.88 -27.97
CA TYR A 134 -2.74 20.55 -27.44
C TYR A 134 -1.70 20.06 -26.45
N SER A 135 -2.15 19.16 -25.60
CA SER A 135 -1.28 18.47 -24.64
C SER A 135 -1.16 16.99 -24.97
N MET A 136 -0.04 16.39 -24.57
CA MET A 136 0.16 14.94 -24.60
C MET A 136 0.82 14.49 -23.32
N ARG A 137 0.50 13.26 -22.89
CA ARG A 137 1.17 12.59 -21.79
C ARG A 137 2.26 11.68 -22.31
N GLN A 138 3.46 11.77 -21.74
CA GLN A 138 4.60 10.92 -22.06
C GLN A 138 5.09 10.23 -20.80
N ALA A 139 5.68 9.04 -20.96
CA ALA A 139 6.31 8.31 -19.87
C ALA A 139 7.43 9.12 -19.20
N LEU A 140 7.75 8.81 -17.96
CA LEU A 140 8.88 9.39 -17.24
C LEU A 140 10.21 8.78 -17.68
N GLY A 141 10.21 7.50 -18.01
CA GLY A 141 11.39 6.69 -18.32
C GLY A 141 11.50 5.48 -17.41
N VAL A 142 12.58 5.37 -16.63
CA VAL A 142 12.72 4.34 -15.59
C VAL A 142 12.12 4.85 -14.29
N THR A 143 11.27 4.03 -13.67
CA THR A 143 10.59 4.33 -12.42
C THR A 143 10.84 3.20 -11.40
N ALA A 144 10.71 3.47 -10.12
CA ALA A 144 10.96 2.46 -9.09
C ALA A 144 9.83 2.41 -8.05
N GLY A 145 9.68 1.25 -7.42
CA GLY A 145 8.80 1.04 -6.29
C GLY A 145 9.46 0.21 -5.20
N ILE A 146 9.27 0.63 -3.96
CA ILE A 146 9.76 -0.05 -2.76
C ILE A 146 8.53 -0.44 -1.95
N THR A 147 8.29 -1.75 -1.80
CA THR A 147 7.02 -2.26 -1.28
C THR A 147 7.21 -3.01 0.06
N PRO A 148 6.20 -2.97 0.95
CA PRO A 148 6.23 -3.61 2.25
C PRO A 148 5.89 -5.09 2.17
N PHE A 149 6.01 -5.77 3.31
CA PHE A 149 5.72 -7.19 3.43
C PHE A 149 4.22 -7.53 3.57
N ASN A 150 3.43 -6.61 4.10
CA ASN A 150 2.05 -6.95 4.52
C ASN A 150 1.05 -7.15 3.37
N PHE A 151 1.37 -6.69 2.17
CA PHE A 151 0.61 -6.91 0.93
C PHE A 151 1.57 -7.12 -0.26
N PRO A 152 2.26 -8.27 -0.33
CA PRO A 152 3.31 -8.51 -1.32
C PRO A 152 2.80 -8.75 -2.75
N ALA A 153 1.48 -8.88 -2.96
CA ALA A 153 0.86 -8.92 -4.28
C ALA A 153 0.23 -7.57 -4.65
N MET A 154 -0.62 -7.04 -3.78
CA MET A 154 -1.43 -5.85 -4.03
C MET A 154 -0.58 -4.61 -4.29
N ILE A 155 0.33 -4.28 -3.37
CA ILE A 155 1.07 -3.02 -3.43
C ILE A 155 2.07 -2.98 -4.60
N PRO A 156 2.81 -4.05 -4.92
CA PRO A 156 3.57 -4.09 -6.17
C PRO A 156 2.73 -3.81 -7.40
N MET A 157 1.56 -4.46 -7.55
CA MET A 157 0.66 -4.26 -8.69
C MET A 157 0.10 -2.83 -8.74
N TRP A 158 -0.13 -2.18 -7.60
CA TRP A 158 -0.56 -0.78 -7.56
C TRP A 158 0.48 0.18 -8.13
N MET A 159 1.77 -0.20 -8.08
CA MET A 159 2.87 0.63 -8.55
C MET A 159 3.29 0.28 -9.99
N PHE A 160 3.65 -0.99 -10.25
CA PHE A 160 4.20 -1.33 -11.55
C PHE A 160 3.15 -1.35 -12.68
N ALA A 161 1.89 -1.75 -12.40
CA ALA A 161 0.91 -1.86 -13.45
C ALA A 161 0.59 -0.50 -14.12
N PRO A 162 0.26 0.57 -13.39
CA PRO A 162 0.04 1.88 -14.02
C PRO A 162 1.33 2.46 -14.63
N ALA A 163 2.50 2.23 -14.02
CA ALA A 163 3.77 2.69 -14.57
C ALA A 163 4.04 2.08 -15.95
N ILE A 164 3.90 0.75 -16.07
CA ILE A 164 4.10 0.00 -17.32
C ILE A 164 3.02 0.35 -18.35
N ALA A 165 1.75 0.48 -17.95
CA ALA A 165 0.67 0.92 -18.82
C ALA A 165 0.92 2.31 -19.41
N CYS A 166 1.57 3.20 -18.66
CA CYS A 166 2.00 4.52 -19.13
C CYS A 166 3.20 4.50 -20.09
N GLY A 167 3.90 3.36 -20.22
CA GLY A 167 5.06 3.20 -21.10
C GLY A 167 6.41 3.33 -20.39
N ASN A 168 6.45 3.29 -19.06
CA ASN A 168 7.69 3.27 -18.29
C ASN A 168 8.28 1.86 -18.18
N ALA A 169 9.57 1.79 -17.87
CA ALA A 169 10.18 0.63 -17.24
C ALA A 169 10.10 0.77 -15.71
N PHE A 170 10.08 -0.36 -15.00
CA PHE A 170 9.88 -0.39 -13.56
C PHE A 170 10.88 -1.29 -12.84
N ILE A 171 11.52 -0.73 -11.81
CA ILE A 171 12.38 -1.44 -10.87
C ILE A 171 11.57 -1.66 -9.58
N LEU A 172 11.25 -2.89 -9.26
CA LEU A 172 10.56 -3.27 -8.03
C LEU A 172 11.58 -3.78 -7.01
N LYS A 173 11.67 -3.11 -5.86
CA LYS A 173 12.32 -3.63 -4.67
C LYS A 173 11.25 -4.09 -3.67
N PRO A 174 10.91 -5.38 -3.64
CA PRO A 174 9.96 -5.91 -2.68
C PRO A 174 10.56 -6.01 -1.27
N SER A 175 9.73 -6.36 -0.29
CA SER A 175 10.21 -6.76 1.02
C SER A 175 11.10 -8.02 0.92
N GLU A 176 12.19 -8.02 1.66
CA GLU A 176 13.09 -9.17 1.79
C GLU A 176 12.51 -10.30 2.66
N ARG A 177 11.35 -10.06 3.30
CA ARG A 177 10.69 -11.01 4.20
C ARG A 177 9.81 -12.02 3.47
N ASP A 178 9.22 -11.59 2.35
CA ASP A 178 8.25 -12.38 1.56
C ASP A 178 8.34 -12.05 0.06
N PRO A 179 9.52 -12.26 -0.57
CA PRO A 179 9.81 -11.81 -1.92
C PRO A 179 9.25 -12.73 -3.03
N SER A 180 8.73 -13.93 -2.74
CA SER A 180 8.37 -14.91 -3.77
C SER A 180 7.22 -14.46 -4.65
N VAL A 181 6.18 -13.86 -4.07
CA VAL A 181 5.02 -13.40 -4.87
C VAL A 181 5.40 -12.29 -5.85
N PRO A 182 6.14 -11.25 -5.50
CA PRO A 182 6.66 -10.28 -6.47
C PRO A 182 7.46 -10.88 -7.62
N LEU A 183 8.26 -11.92 -7.37
CA LEU A 183 8.98 -12.65 -8.42
C LEU A 183 8.00 -13.37 -9.37
N MET A 184 7.02 -14.09 -8.83
CA MET A 184 5.97 -14.77 -9.61
C MET A 184 5.15 -13.77 -10.45
N LEU A 185 4.83 -12.58 -9.92
CA LEU A 185 4.14 -11.53 -10.66
C LEU A 185 4.95 -11.05 -11.87
N ALA A 186 6.28 -10.94 -11.74
CA ALA A 186 7.14 -10.55 -12.84
C ALA A 186 7.20 -11.64 -13.94
N GLU A 187 7.27 -12.92 -13.56
CA GLU A 187 7.17 -14.05 -14.49
C GLU A 187 5.85 -14.03 -15.27
N LEU A 188 4.72 -13.80 -14.57
CA LEU A 188 3.40 -13.73 -15.20
C LEU A 188 3.28 -12.52 -16.14
N MET A 189 3.90 -11.39 -15.81
CA MET A 189 3.93 -10.23 -16.71
C MET A 189 4.71 -10.52 -17.99
N GLU A 190 5.82 -11.27 -17.94
CA GLU A 190 6.54 -11.71 -19.13
C GLU A 190 5.71 -12.72 -19.95
N GLU A 191 5.07 -13.70 -19.28
CA GLU A 191 4.13 -14.63 -19.94
C GLU A 191 2.98 -13.87 -20.62
N ALA A 192 2.50 -12.77 -20.04
CA ALA A 192 1.49 -11.91 -20.66
C ALA A 192 2.00 -11.15 -21.89
N GLY A 193 3.29 -11.22 -22.17
CA GLY A 193 3.95 -10.62 -23.34
C GLY A 193 4.56 -9.24 -23.06
N LEU A 194 4.88 -8.94 -21.81
CA LEU A 194 5.71 -7.78 -21.49
C LEU A 194 7.14 -8.03 -22.01
N PRO A 195 7.76 -7.09 -22.74
CA PRO A 195 9.14 -7.25 -23.17
C PRO A 195 10.11 -7.37 -22.00
N LYS A 196 11.15 -8.19 -22.17
CA LYS A 196 12.25 -8.31 -21.22
C LYS A 196 12.86 -6.93 -20.90
N GLY A 197 13.29 -6.72 -19.67
CA GLY A 197 13.88 -5.48 -19.22
C GLY A 197 12.88 -4.40 -18.74
N ILE A 198 11.59 -4.53 -19.03
CA ILE A 198 10.58 -3.51 -18.63
C ILE A 198 10.20 -3.65 -17.15
N LEU A 199 10.02 -4.85 -16.62
CA LEU A 199 9.82 -5.09 -15.20
C LEU A 199 11.02 -5.86 -14.64
N GLN A 200 11.68 -5.28 -13.64
CA GLN A 200 12.80 -5.88 -12.94
C GLN A 200 12.46 -6.02 -11.46
N VAL A 201 12.70 -7.18 -10.87
CA VAL A 201 12.56 -7.39 -9.41
C VAL A 201 13.95 -7.56 -8.81
N VAL A 202 14.37 -6.58 -8.03
CA VAL A 202 15.68 -6.53 -7.38
C VAL A 202 15.47 -6.58 -5.87
N ASN A 203 15.69 -7.74 -5.28
CA ASN A 203 15.61 -7.92 -3.83
C ASN A 203 16.75 -7.17 -3.15
N GLY A 204 16.49 -6.58 -1.98
CA GLY A 204 17.51 -5.80 -1.29
C GLY A 204 17.01 -5.13 -0.02
N ASP A 205 17.96 -4.55 0.66
CA ASP A 205 17.81 -3.81 1.91
C ASP A 205 18.03 -2.28 1.72
N LYS A 206 18.51 -1.61 2.77
CA LYS A 206 18.82 -0.18 2.74
C LYS A 206 19.81 0.20 1.63
N GLU A 207 20.80 -0.63 1.33
CA GLU A 207 21.79 -0.34 0.27
C GLU A 207 21.11 -0.23 -1.09
N SER A 208 20.19 -1.13 -1.39
CA SER A 208 19.40 -1.07 -2.64
C SER A 208 18.43 0.12 -2.65
N VAL A 209 17.85 0.50 -1.50
CA VAL A 209 17.03 1.71 -1.38
C VAL A 209 17.84 2.96 -1.68
N ASP A 210 19.01 3.09 -1.08
CA ASP A 210 19.92 4.23 -1.34
C ASP A 210 20.36 4.26 -2.80
N ALA A 211 20.69 3.10 -3.39
CA ALA A 211 21.03 3.01 -4.81
C ALA A 211 19.89 3.49 -5.70
N ILE A 212 18.62 3.15 -5.41
CA ILE A 212 17.44 3.69 -6.12
C ILE A 212 17.37 5.22 -5.99
N LEU A 213 17.56 5.74 -4.79
CA LEU A 213 17.40 7.17 -4.52
C LEU A 213 18.48 8.03 -5.21
N TYR A 214 19.72 7.53 -5.29
CA TYR A 214 20.85 8.26 -5.87
C TYR A 214 21.13 7.94 -7.34
N ASN A 215 20.41 7.02 -7.98
CA ASN A 215 20.58 6.71 -9.40
C ASN A 215 19.85 7.74 -10.28
N ASP A 216 20.58 8.53 -11.05
CA ASP A 216 20.04 9.64 -11.89
C ASP A 216 19.07 9.17 -12.99
N THR A 217 19.13 7.92 -13.41
CA THR A 217 18.27 7.35 -14.45
C THR A 217 16.84 7.14 -13.94
N ILE A 218 16.66 6.86 -12.65
CA ILE A 218 15.35 6.66 -12.02
C ILE A 218 14.66 8.00 -11.83
N GLN A 219 13.50 8.21 -12.47
CA GLN A 219 12.78 9.46 -12.52
C GLN A 219 11.71 9.59 -11.43
N SER A 220 11.17 8.48 -10.94
CA SER A 220 10.20 8.49 -9.83
C SER A 220 10.36 7.30 -8.91
N VAL A 221 9.96 7.49 -7.65
CA VAL A 221 9.98 6.47 -6.61
C VAL A 221 8.64 6.44 -5.89
N GLY A 222 7.99 5.29 -5.85
CA GLY A 222 6.87 4.98 -4.97
C GLY A 222 7.36 4.18 -3.75
N PHE A 223 6.81 4.47 -2.57
CA PHE A 223 7.14 3.76 -1.34
C PHE A 223 5.90 3.53 -0.48
N VAL A 224 5.81 2.37 0.14
CA VAL A 224 4.90 2.08 1.24
C VAL A 224 5.67 1.37 2.35
N GLY A 225 5.55 1.85 3.59
CA GLY A 225 6.22 1.26 4.75
C GLY A 225 6.13 2.13 5.99
N SER A 226 7.08 2.01 6.93
CA SER A 226 7.09 2.79 8.17
C SER A 226 7.37 4.27 7.93
N THR A 227 6.80 5.14 8.76
CA THR A 227 6.92 6.60 8.62
C THR A 227 8.35 7.11 8.61
N PRO A 228 9.28 6.67 9.48
CA PRO A 228 10.66 7.17 9.43
C PRO A 228 11.35 6.87 8.10
N ILE A 229 11.04 5.73 7.49
CA ILE A 229 11.59 5.37 6.17
C ILE A 229 10.88 6.16 5.06
N ALA A 230 9.56 6.39 5.17
CA ALA A 230 8.83 7.24 4.25
C ALA A 230 9.38 8.68 4.21
N GLU A 231 9.64 9.27 5.38
CA GLU A 231 10.27 10.60 5.51
C GLU A 231 11.66 10.64 4.88
N TYR A 232 12.48 9.61 5.14
CA TYR A 232 13.82 9.49 4.56
C TYR A 232 13.78 9.41 3.03
N ILE A 233 12.96 8.51 2.49
CA ILE A 233 12.85 8.29 1.03
C ILE A 233 12.29 9.52 0.34
N TYR A 234 11.25 10.15 0.91
CA TYR A 234 10.66 11.36 0.36
C TYR A 234 11.66 12.51 0.34
N GLY A 235 12.29 12.81 1.47
CA GLY A 235 13.27 13.89 1.59
C GLY A 235 14.47 13.68 0.66
N THR A 236 15.05 12.47 0.66
CA THR A 236 16.22 12.16 -0.16
C THR A 236 15.86 12.15 -1.66
N GLY A 237 14.77 11.50 -2.04
CA GLY A 237 14.37 11.39 -3.45
C GLY A 237 14.02 12.75 -4.04
N CYS A 238 13.29 13.62 -3.32
CA CYS A 238 13.01 14.98 -3.74
C CYS A 238 14.28 15.82 -3.87
N ALA A 239 15.24 15.68 -2.95
CA ALA A 239 16.54 16.37 -3.04
C ALA A 239 17.36 15.94 -4.27
N GLN A 240 17.15 14.71 -4.77
CA GLN A 240 17.72 14.22 -6.04
C GLN A 240 16.86 14.56 -7.27
N GLY A 241 15.85 15.42 -7.14
CA GLY A 241 14.99 15.86 -8.24
C GLY A 241 14.02 14.81 -8.78
N LYS A 242 13.80 13.71 -8.05
CA LYS A 242 12.85 12.66 -8.42
C LYS A 242 11.41 13.05 -8.07
N ARG A 243 10.46 12.51 -8.80
CA ARG A 243 9.07 12.52 -8.38
C ARG A 243 8.87 11.40 -7.34
N VAL A 244 8.38 11.75 -6.15
CA VAL A 244 8.27 10.81 -5.03
C VAL A 244 6.86 10.82 -4.45
N GLN A 245 6.33 9.63 -4.16
CA GLN A 245 5.16 9.44 -3.32
C GLN A 245 5.48 8.37 -2.27
N CYS A 246 5.26 8.68 -1.00
CA CYS A 246 5.54 7.76 0.10
C CYS A 246 4.31 7.65 1.00
N PHE A 247 3.95 6.43 1.35
CA PHE A 247 2.88 6.14 2.30
C PHE A 247 3.50 5.55 3.55
N GLY A 248 3.30 6.25 4.67
CA GLY A 248 3.83 5.93 5.98
C GLY A 248 2.87 5.13 6.84
N GLY A 249 3.07 5.21 8.15
CA GLY A 249 2.26 4.54 9.15
C GLY A 249 0.85 5.11 9.30
N ALA A 250 0.06 4.45 10.13
CA ALA A 250 -1.32 4.78 10.40
C ALA A 250 -1.69 4.54 11.86
N LYS A 251 -2.71 5.24 12.34
CA LYS A 251 -3.42 4.97 13.60
C LYS A 251 -4.89 5.22 13.35
N ASN A 252 -5.58 4.24 12.77
CA ASN A 252 -6.93 4.45 12.29
C ASN A 252 -7.94 4.36 13.43
N HIS A 253 -8.78 5.37 13.52
CA HIS A 253 -9.82 5.50 14.55
C HIS A 253 -11.18 5.11 13.96
N MET A 254 -11.97 4.38 14.74
CA MET A 254 -13.40 4.16 14.44
C MET A 254 -14.24 4.79 15.56
N ILE A 255 -14.99 5.81 15.20
CA ILE A 255 -15.91 6.50 16.11
C ILE A 255 -17.25 5.75 16.14
N ILE A 256 -17.74 5.43 17.32
CA ILE A 256 -19.01 4.73 17.51
C ILE A 256 -19.97 5.66 18.25
N MET A 257 -20.99 6.15 17.53
CA MET A 257 -22.01 7.04 18.08
C MET A 257 -23.04 6.29 18.93
N PRO A 258 -23.73 6.96 19.87
CA PRO A 258 -24.74 6.31 20.74
C PRO A 258 -25.92 5.67 20.00
N ASP A 259 -26.20 6.14 18.78
CA ASP A 259 -27.27 5.62 17.91
C ASP A 259 -26.81 4.49 16.99
N ALA A 260 -25.52 4.13 17.01
CA ALA A 260 -24.97 3.07 16.20
C ALA A 260 -25.55 1.69 16.57
N ASP A 261 -25.54 0.78 15.60
CA ASP A 261 -25.74 -0.64 15.86
C ASP A 261 -24.47 -1.22 16.47
N LEU A 262 -24.49 -1.47 17.79
CA LEU A 262 -23.30 -1.91 18.53
C LEU A 262 -22.86 -3.34 18.18
N ASP A 263 -23.76 -4.23 17.74
CA ASP A 263 -23.36 -5.56 17.29
C ASP A 263 -22.62 -5.46 15.95
N GLN A 264 -23.16 -4.68 15.00
CA GLN A 264 -22.50 -4.42 13.73
C GLN A 264 -21.14 -3.71 13.94
N ALA A 265 -21.08 -2.73 14.84
CA ALA A 265 -19.84 -2.03 15.15
C ALA A 265 -18.80 -2.95 15.80
N ALA A 266 -19.21 -3.83 16.72
CA ALA A 266 -18.32 -4.81 17.35
C ALA A 266 -17.78 -5.81 16.33
N ASP A 267 -18.64 -6.40 15.49
CA ASP A 267 -18.22 -7.34 14.44
C ASP A 267 -17.25 -6.67 13.44
N ALA A 268 -17.52 -5.42 13.09
CA ALA A 268 -16.63 -4.62 12.23
C ALA A 268 -15.25 -4.38 12.87
N LEU A 269 -15.22 -4.06 14.17
CA LEU A 269 -13.96 -3.87 14.93
C LEU A 269 -13.15 -5.16 15.00
N ILE A 270 -13.80 -6.31 15.17
CA ILE A 270 -13.12 -7.61 15.18
C ILE A 270 -12.42 -7.86 13.84
N GLY A 271 -13.13 -7.79 12.74
CA GLY A 271 -12.56 -8.01 11.41
C GLY A 271 -11.48 -6.98 11.02
N ALA A 272 -11.71 -5.70 11.35
CA ALA A 272 -10.81 -4.61 11.01
C ALA A 272 -9.58 -4.50 11.92
N GLY A 273 -9.70 -4.90 13.19
CA GLY A 273 -8.61 -4.79 14.16
C GLY A 273 -7.68 -6.01 14.18
N TYR A 274 -8.24 -7.21 13.99
CA TYR A 274 -7.49 -8.47 14.17
C TYR A 274 -7.21 -9.21 12.86
N GLY A 275 -7.90 -8.92 11.77
CA GLY A 275 -7.64 -9.54 10.47
C GLY A 275 -6.19 -9.39 10.03
N ALA A 276 -5.59 -10.44 9.46
CA ALA A 276 -4.17 -10.56 9.15
C ALA A 276 -3.26 -10.25 10.36
N ALA A 277 -3.64 -10.70 11.56
CA ALA A 277 -2.94 -10.38 12.81
C ALA A 277 -2.72 -8.88 13.07
N GLY A 278 -3.60 -8.01 12.52
CA GLY A 278 -3.46 -6.54 12.62
C GLY A 278 -2.38 -5.93 11.73
N GLU A 279 -1.71 -6.70 10.87
CA GLU A 279 -0.64 -6.23 9.97
C GLU A 279 -1.20 -5.58 8.69
N ARG A 280 -2.19 -4.71 8.83
CA ARG A 280 -2.79 -3.94 7.74
C ARG A 280 -2.65 -2.43 7.97
N CYS A 281 -2.24 -1.69 6.95
CA CYS A 281 -2.17 -0.22 7.01
C CYS A 281 -3.54 0.45 7.28
N MET A 282 -4.63 -0.23 6.93
CA MET A 282 -6.00 0.22 7.15
C MET A 282 -6.69 -0.46 8.34
N ALA A 283 -5.97 -1.27 9.13
CA ALA A 283 -6.53 -1.86 10.35
C ALA A 283 -7.05 -0.76 11.28
N ILE A 284 -8.22 -0.99 11.88
CA ILE A 284 -8.71 -0.14 12.98
C ILE A 284 -7.97 -0.54 14.24
N SER A 285 -7.17 0.37 14.76
CA SER A 285 -6.38 0.14 15.98
C SER A 285 -6.93 0.90 17.19
N VAL A 286 -7.86 1.84 16.97
CA VAL A 286 -8.51 2.64 18.03
C VAL A 286 -10.02 2.67 17.82
N ALA A 287 -10.76 2.15 18.80
CA ALA A 287 -12.21 2.32 18.91
C ALA A 287 -12.50 3.54 19.81
N VAL A 288 -13.37 4.45 19.34
CA VAL A 288 -13.75 5.66 20.08
C VAL A 288 -15.26 5.69 20.30
N PRO A 289 -15.78 4.98 21.32
CA PRO A 289 -17.18 5.04 21.67
C PRO A 289 -17.51 6.40 22.33
N VAL A 290 -18.63 7.01 21.90
CA VAL A 290 -19.11 8.29 22.42
C VAL A 290 -20.14 8.07 23.50
N GLY A 291 -19.86 8.58 24.69
CA GLY A 291 -20.68 8.44 25.89
C GLY A 291 -20.41 7.15 26.67
N LYS A 292 -20.49 7.25 27.99
CA LYS A 292 -20.17 6.15 28.92
C LYS A 292 -20.98 4.88 28.65
N ASP A 293 -22.29 5.01 28.42
CA ASP A 293 -23.19 3.87 28.19
C ASP A 293 -22.83 3.12 26.89
N THR A 294 -22.47 3.86 25.84
CA THR A 294 -22.01 3.29 24.56
C THR A 294 -20.71 2.52 24.76
N ALA A 295 -19.76 3.08 25.50
CA ALA A 295 -18.47 2.48 25.79
C ALA A 295 -18.61 1.19 26.60
N ASP A 296 -19.36 1.21 27.68
CA ASP A 296 -19.57 0.03 28.54
C ASP A 296 -20.21 -1.11 27.75
N LYS A 297 -21.26 -0.83 26.97
CA LYS A 297 -21.95 -1.82 26.13
C LYS A 297 -21.06 -2.36 25.00
N LEU A 298 -20.22 -1.49 24.41
CA LEU A 298 -19.30 -1.92 23.37
C LEU A 298 -18.24 -2.88 23.92
N ILE A 299 -17.62 -2.56 25.05
CA ILE A 299 -16.64 -3.42 25.71
C ILE A 299 -17.25 -4.76 26.09
N GLU A 300 -18.47 -4.76 26.67
CA GLU A 300 -19.20 -5.99 27.01
C GLU A 300 -19.41 -6.89 25.78
N LYS A 301 -19.62 -6.31 24.59
CA LYS A 301 -19.77 -7.06 23.33
C LYS A 301 -18.45 -7.49 22.72
N LEU A 302 -17.38 -6.71 22.88
CA LEU A 302 -16.07 -7.00 22.30
C LEU A 302 -15.34 -8.12 23.02
N ILE A 303 -15.34 -8.15 24.36
CA ILE A 303 -14.60 -9.15 25.16
C ILE A 303 -14.86 -10.58 24.66
N PRO A 304 -16.11 -11.09 24.65
CA PRO A 304 -16.36 -12.48 24.24
C PRO A 304 -16.01 -12.75 22.76
N ARG A 305 -16.12 -11.74 21.89
CA ARG A 305 -15.73 -11.86 20.49
C ARG A 305 -14.21 -11.99 20.31
N VAL A 306 -13.46 -11.20 21.07
CA VAL A 306 -11.98 -11.24 21.06
C VAL A 306 -11.47 -12.56 21.65
N GLU A 307 -12.04 -13.00 22.77
CA GLU A 307 -11.65 -14.26 23.43
C GLU A 307 -11.93 -15.51 22.59
N THR A 308 -12.89 -15.44 21.66
CA THR A 308 -13.25 -16.57 20.79
C THR A 308 -12.52 -16.59 19.46
N LEU A 309 -11.65 -15.62 19.19
CA LEU A 309 -10.84 -15.59 17.97
C LEU A 309 -9.91 -16.81 17.87
N LYS A 310 -9.94 -17.45 16.73
CA LYS A 310 -9.15 -18.64 16.44
C LYS A 310 -7.85 -18.27 15.74
N VAL A 311 -6.75 -18.40 16.46
CA VAL A 311 -5.41 -18.13 15.95
C VAL A 311 -4.77 -19.44 15.49
N GLY A 312 -4.25 -19.48 14.26
CA GLY A 312 -3.63 -20.72 13.76
C GLY A 312 -2.94 -20.53 12.40
N PRO A 313 -2.25 -21.58 11.92
CA PRO A 313 -1.58 -21.54 10.62
C PRO A 313 -2.63 -21.59 9.48
N TYR A 314 -2.30 -20.98 8.33
CA TYR A 314 -3.17 -20.99 7.14
C TYR A 314 -3.53 -22.43 6.67
N THR A 315 -2.68 -23.42 6.99
CA THR A 315 -2.90 -24.84 6.67
C THR A 315 -4.02 -25.49 7.47
N ALA A 316 -4.51 -24.85 8.54
CA ALA A 316 -5.66 -25.32 9.30
C ALA A 316 -7.00 -25.07 8.59
N GLY A 317 -7.00 -24.38 7.44
CA GLY A 317 -8.20 -24.14 6.64
C GLY A 317 -9.06 -22.99 7.16
N ASP A 318 -10.37 -23.03 6.87
CA ASP A 318 -11.31 -21.94 7.13
C ASP A 318 -11.68 -21.76 8.63
N ASP A 319 -11.17 -22.62 9.50
CA ASP A 319 -11.43 -22.56 10.95
C ASP A 319 -10.50 -21.59 11.70
N VAL A 320 -9.73 -20.76 11.00
CA VAL A 320 -8.77 -19.82 11.55
C VAL A 320 -9.13 -18.39 11.15
N ASP A 321 -9.22 -17.50 12.13
CA ASP A 321 -9.54 -16.08 11.88
C ASP A 321 -8.31 -15.29 11.45
N TYR A 322 -7.14 -15.57 12.03
CA TYR A 322 -5.87 -14.98 11.58
C TYR A 322 -4.66 -15.86 11.93
N GLY A 323 -3.58 -15.64 11.18
CA GLY A 323 -2.31 -16.36 11.29
C GLY A 323 -1.27 -15.69 12.20
N PRO A 324 0.00 -16.14 12.13
CA PRO A 324 1.10 -15.51 12.86
C PRO A 324 1.46 -14.14 12.24
N VAL A 325 2.22 -13.32 12.97
CA VAL A 325 2.91 -12.15 12.43
C VAL A 325 4.17 -12.57 11.68
N VAL A 326 4.66 -11.72 10.77
CA VAL A 326 5.68 -12.09 9.78
C VAL A 326 7.05 -12.43 10.36
N THR A 327 7.43 -11.90 11.54
CA THR A 327 8.75 -12.15 12.18
C THR A 327 8.66 -12.24 13.69
N GLY A 328 9.63 -12.98 14.29
CA GLY A 328 9.79 -13.01 15.74
C GLY A 328 10.08 -11.64 16.36
N ALA A 329 10.77 -10.75 15.63
CA ALA A 329 11.01 -9.37 16.08
C ALA A 329 9.71 -8.56 16.15
N ALA A 330 8.78 -8.76 15.20
CA ALA A 330 7.45 -8.15 15.25
C ALA A 330 6.67 -8.64 16.47
N LYS A 331 6.63 -9.97 16.71
CA LYS A 331 6.02 -10.57 17.91
C LYS A 331 6.55 -9.93 19.20
N ALA A 332 7.86 -9.89 19.37
CA ALA A 332 8.48 -9.33 20.56
C ALA A 332 8.16 -7.83 20.74
N ASN A 333 8.11 -7.05 19.66
CA ASN A 333 7.75 -5.63 19.74
C ASN A 333 6.28 -5.42 20.09
N ILE A 334 5.36 -6.22 19.55
CA ILE A 334 3.93 -6.16 19.88
C ILE A 334 3.72 -6.46 21.36
N GLU A 335 4.28 -7.57 21.87
CA GLU A 335 4.17 -7.96 23.28
C GLU A 335 4.77 -6.89 24.21
N ARG A 336 5.90 -6.28 23.83
CA ARG A 336 6.50 -5.16 24.56
C ARG A 336 5.56 -3.94 24.60
N LEU A 337 4.92 -3.58 23.49
CA LEU A 337 3.98 -2.46 23.45
C LEU A 337 2.72 -2.74 24.26
N VAL A 338 2.20 -3.98 24.25
CA VAL A 338 1.10 -4.38 25.12
C VAL A 338 1.51 -4.22 26.60
N GLN A 339 2.72 -4.65 26.98
CA GLN A 339 3.24 -4.44 28.35
C GLN A 339 3.33 -2.93 28.68
N THR A 340 3.81 -2.11 27.74
CA THR A 340 3.91 -0.65 27.95
C THR A 340 2.53 -0.04 28.23
N GLY A 341 1.47 -0.50 27.55
CA GLY A 341 0.10 -0.04 27.82
C GLY A 341 -0.36 -0.33 29.25
N VAL A 342 -0.05 -1.55 29.74
CA VAL A 342 -0.32 -1.94 31.13
C VAL A 342 0.47 -1.07 32.12
N ASP A 343 1.75 -0.86 31.85
CA ASP A 343 2.64 -0.05 32.74
C ASP A 343 2.20 1.42 32.80
N GLN A 344 1.59 1.92 31.72
CA GLN A 344 1.03 3.27 31.64
C GLN A 344 -0.39 3.41 32.22
N GLY A 345 -0.98 2.30 32.68
CA GLY A 345 -2.25 2.29 33.40
C GLY A 345 -3.50 2.09 32.53
N ALA A 346 -3.37 1.63 31.30
CA ALA A 346 -4.51 1.18 30.50
C ALA A 346 -5.06 -0.16 31.03
N ASP A 347 -6.36 -0.36 30.93
CA ASP A 347 -7.02 -1.59 31.37
C ASP A 347 -6.91 -2.65 30.27
N LEU A 348 -6.01 -3.63 30.44
CA LEU A 348 -5.91 -4.79 29.53
C LEU A 348 -7.04 -5.78 29.87
N VAL A 349 -8.12 -5.73 29.10
CA VAL A 349 -9.33 -6.54 29.35
C VAL A 349 -9.28 -7.91 28.70
N VAL A 350 -8.51 -8.05 27.62
CA VAL A 350 -8.11 -9.36 27.05
C VAL A 350 -6.61 -9.30 26.78
N ASP A 351 -5.88 -10.29 27.29
CA ASP A 351 -4.40 -10.37 27.22
C ASP A 351 -3.95 -11.44 26.23
N GLY A 352 -3.40 -11.03 25.10
CA GLY A 352 -2.87 -11.92 24.07
C GLY A 352 -1.38 -12.22 24.20
N ARG A 353 -0.68 -11.71 25.21
CA ARG A 353 0.75 -11.97 25.42
C ARG A 353 1.00 -13.43 25.80
N ASN A 354 2.19 -13.92 25.49
CA ASN A 354 2.61 -15.29 25.77
C ASN A 354 1.69 -16.36 25.15
N PHE A 355 0.98 -16.00 24.08
CA PHE A 355 0.17 -16.97 23.35
C PHE A 355 1.06 -18.07 22.78
N SER A 356 0.67 -19.33 22.97
CA SER A 356 1.35 -20.51 22.45
C SER A 356 0.35 -21.42 21.77
N LEU A 357 0.68 -21.89 20.57
CA LEU A 357 -0.13 -22.82 19.80
C LEU A 357 0.54 -24.19 19.84
N GLN A 358 -0.19 -25.18 20.30
CA GLN A 358 0.33 -26.58 20.42
C GLN A 358 0.79 -27.10 19.04
N GLY A 359 2.04 -27.57 18.97
CA GLY A 359 2.68 -28.05 17.74
C GLY A 359 3.28 -26.96 16.87
N TYR A 360 3.20 -25.69 17.31
CA TYR A 360 3.75 -24.51 16.63
C TYR A 360 4.38 -23.54 17.65
N GLU A 361 5.04 -24.07 18.67
CA GLU A 361 5.55 -23.31 19.83
C GLU A 361 6.59 -22.27 19.42
N ASP A 362 7.38 -22.55 18.37
CA ASP A 362 8.39 -21.65 17.82
C ASP A 362 7.82 -20.65 16.77
N GLY A 363 6.54 -20.76 16.43
CA GLY A 363 5.85 -19.87 15.51
C GLY A 363 5.65 -18.46 16.07
N PHE A 364 5.47 -17.50 15.17
CA PHE A 364 5.36 -16.10 15.55
C PHE A 364 3.91 -15.68 15.84
N PHE A 365 3.14 -16.58 16.45
CA PHE A 365 1.76 -16.30 16.84
C PHE A 365 1.69 -15.34 18.02
N VAL A 366 0.75 -14.40 17.94
CA VAL A 366 0.40 -13.44 18.99
C VAL A 366 -1.10 -13.56 19.24
N GLY A 367 -1.50 -13.71 20.48
CA GLY A 367 -2.92 -13.71 20.85
C GLY A 367 -3.55 -12.32 20.70
N PRO A 368 -4.88 -12.24 20.61
CA PRO A 368 -5.57 -10.96 20.49
C PRO A 368 -5.56 -10.21 21.82
N SER A 369 -5.25 -8.92 21.78
CA SER A 369 -5.30 -8.05 22.97
C SER A 369 -6.35 -6.95 22.79
N LEU A 370 -7.08 -6.68 23.86
CA LEU A 370 -8.05 -5.60 23.94
C LEU A 370 -7.75 -4.72 25.15
N PHE A 371 -7.57 -3.43 24.92
CA PHE A 371 -7.45 -2.43 25.96
C PHE A 371 -8.71 -1.56 26.08
N ASP A 372 -9.09 -1.24 27.32
CA ASP A 372 -10.03 -0.18 27.63
C ASP A 372 -9.33 0.96 28.39
N ASN A 373 -9.99 2.11 28.49
CA ASN A 373 -9.51 3.29 29.19
C ASN A 373 -8.11 3.75 28.77
N VAL A 374 -7.78 3.58 27.47
CA VAL A 374 -6.56 4.13 26.88
C VAL A 374 -6.71 5.64 26.74
N THR A 375 -5.65 6.38 27.07
CA THR A 375 -5.61 7.85 26.91
C THR A 375 -4.69 8.26 25.78
N THR A 376 -4.87 9.48 25.27
CA THR A 376 -4.13 9.99 24.09
C THR A 376 -2.64 10.25 24.35
N ASP A 377 -2.20 10.30 25.61
CA ASP A 377 -0.79 10.43 25.99
C ASP A 377 -0.03 9.12 26.12
N MET A 378 -0.71 7.98 26.11
CA MET A 378 -0.10 6.65 26.17
C MET A 378 0.61 6.26 24.87
N ASP A 379 1.68 5.49 24.99
CA ASP A 379 2.48 5.04 23.84
C ASP A 379 1.69 4.10 22.90
N ILE A 380 0.84 3.24 23.46
CA ILE A 380 -0.03 2.36 22.67
C ILE A 380 -1.07 3.10 21.84
N TYR A 381 -1.40 4.36 22.20
CA TYR A 381 -2.22 5.24 21.40
C TYR A 381 -1.39 5.94 20.31
N LYS A 382 -0.22 6.47 20.66
CA LYS A 382 0.62 7.26 19.75
C LYS A 382 1.30 6.42 18.68
N GLN A 383 1.81 5.25 19.04
CA GLN A 383 2.59 4.39 18.15
C GLN A 383 1.71 3.44 17.35
N GLU A 384 2.06 3.18 16.11
CA GLU A 384 1.52 2.09 15.33
C GLU A 384 2.07 0.76 15.82
N ILE A 385 1.19 -0.09 16.38
CA ILE A 385 1.61 -1.39 16.96
C ILE A 385 1.85 -2.43 15.87
N PHE A 386 1.03 -2.42 14.83
CA PHE A 386 1.04 -3.34 13.70
C PHE A 386 0.94 -4.81 14.13
N GLY A 387 -0.04 -5.07 14.97
CA GLY A 387 -0.32 -6.37 15.60
C GLY A 387 -1.79 -6.50 16.02
N PRO A 388 -2.22 -7.67 16.53
CA PRO A 388 -3.61 -7.94 16.90
C PRO A 388 -3.98 -7.28 18.25
N VAL A 389 -3.95 -5.96 18.27
CA VAL A 389 -4.17 -5.12 19.46
C VAL A 389 -5.16 -4.01 19.15
N LEU A 390 -6.31 -4.02 19.81
CA LEU A 390 -7.32 -2.99 19.73
C LEU A 390 -7.33 -2.17 21.03
N SER A 391 -7.27 -0.84 20.89
CA SER A 391 -7.35 0.11 22.01
C SER A 391 -8.69 0.82 21.99
N THR A 392 -9.35 0.94 23.15
CA THR A 392 -10.56 1.75 23.29
C THR A 392 -10.21 3.05 24.02
N VAL A 393 -10.50 4.18 23.37
CA VAL A 393 -10.36 5.54 23.90
C VAL A 393 -11.75 6.11 24.05
N ARG A 394 -12.21 6.26 25.28
CA ARG A 394 -13.57 6.71 25.57
C ARG A 394 -13.69 8.22 25.34
N ALA A 395 -14.75 8.69 24.70
CA ALA A 395 -15.08 10.10 24.51
C ALA A 395 -16.41 10.43 25.16
N GLU A 396 -16.52 11.58 25.80
CA GLU A 396 -17.81 12.03 26.38
C GLU A 396 -18.74 12.61 25.32
N THR A 397 -18.17 13.24 24.29
CA THR A 397 -18.92 13.93 23.23
C THR A 397 -18.39 13.58 21.84
N TYR A 398 -19.22 13.85 20.82
CA TYR A 398 -18.81 13.75 19.43
C TYR A 398 -17.62 14.66 19.10
N GLU A 399 -17.61 15.88 19.60
CA GLU A 399 -16.50 16.83 19.37
C GLU A 399 -15.17 16.33 19.94
N GLU A 400 -15.20 15.71 21.10
CA GLU A 400 -14.02 15.09 21.69
C GLU A 400 -13.55 13.89 20.87
N ALA A 401 -14.46 13.00 20.46
CA ALA A 401 -14.14 11.86 19.59
C ALA A 401 -13.53 12.31 18.25
N LEU A 402 -14.06 13.38 17.66
CA LEU A 402 -13.55 13.96 16.43
C LEU A 402 -12.12 14.51 16.65
N SER A 403 -11.87 15.20 17.78
CA SER A 403 -10.55 15.77 18.08
C SER A 403 -9.47 14.70 18.19
N TYR A 404 -9.75 13.54 18.78
CA TYR A 404 -8.77 12.47 18.91
C TYR A 404 -8.21 12.03 17.53
N ALA A 405 -9.08 11.82 16.57
CA ALA A 405 -8.65 11.45 15.20
C ALA A 405 -8.00 12.63 14.45
N MET A 406 -8.50 13.88 14.70
CA MET A 406 -7.97 15.07 14.05
C MET A 406 -6.58 15.47 14.55
N ASP A 407 -6.31 15.32 15.84
CA ASP A 407 -5.07 15.78 16.48
C ASP A 407 -3.95 14.72 16.37
N HIS A 408 -4.29 13.47 16.02
CA HIS A 408 -3.28 12.45 15.81
C HIS A 408 -2.37 12.80 14.62
N GLU A 409 -1.08 12.44 14.71
CA GLU A 409 -0.09 12.75 13.67
C GLU A 409 -0.34 12.00 12.34
N TYR A 410 -1.07 10.90 12.36
CA TYR A 410 -1.45 10.11 11.19
C TYR A 410 -2.84 10.48 10.66
N GLY A 411 -3.02 10.34 9.36
CA GLY A 411 -4.28 10.63 8.68
C GLY A 411 -4.56 9.71 7.50
N ASN A 412 -4.34 8.39 7.67
CA ASN A 412 -4.55 7.41 6.61
C ASN A 412 -6.02 7.10 6.40
N GLY A 413 -6.67 6.50 7.40
CA GLY A 413 -8.07 6.12 7.36
C GLY A 413 -8.79 6.35 8.68
N THR A 414 -10.12 6.45 8.60
CA THR A 414 -11.01 6.54 9.77
C THR A 414 -12.41 6.07 9.40
N ALA A 415 -13.20 5.71 10.42
CA ALA A 415 -14.60 5.37 10.21
C ALA A 415 -15.49 5.98 11.29
N ILE A 416 -16.77 6.18 10.96
CA ILE A 416 -17.83 6.51 11.90
C ILE A 416 -18.97 5.52 11.76
N TYR A 417 -19.50 5.06 12.88
CA TYR A 417 -20.70 4.24 12.97
C TYR A 417 -21.83 5.05 13.60
N THR A 418 -22.87 5.31 12.83
CA THR A 418 -24.03 6.11 13.22
C THR A 418 -25.21 5.81 12.29
N ARG A 419 -26.43 6.03 12.76
CA ARG A 419 -27.66 6.01 11.95
C ARG A 419 -28.13 7.42 11.58
N ASP A 420 -27.47 8.45 12.12
CA ASP A 420 -27.80 9.84 11.84
C ASP A 420 -27.02 10.37 10.64
N GLY A 421 -27.76 10.77 9.60
CA GLY A 421 -27.17 11.27 8.35
C GLY A 421 -26.51 12.64 8.49
N ASP A 422 -26.95 13.47 9.43
CA ASP A 422 -26.36 14.79 9.68
C ASP A 422 -24.98 14.65 10.32
N THR A 423 -24.87 13.83 11.37
CA THR A 423 -23.60 13.47 12.01
C THR A 423 -22.62 12.86 11.02
N ALA A 424 -23.07 11.91 10.18
CA ALA A 424 -22.22 11.28 9.17
C ALA A 424 -21.68 12.28 8.15
N ARG A 425 -22.51 13.23 7.71
CA ARG A 425 -22.12 14.28 6.77
C ARG A 425 -21.17 15.30 7.42
N ASP A 426 -21.45 15.73 8.64
CA ASP A 426 -20.57 16.63 9.41
C ASP A 426 -19.21 16.01 9.59
N PHE A 427 -19.14 14.73 10.01
CA PHE A 427 -17.90 13.98 10.13
C PHE A 427 -17.09 13.97 8.84
N ALA A 428 -17.72 13.58 7.72
CA ALA A 428 -17.05 13.49 6.42
C ALA A 428 -16.47 14.83 5.93
N ASN A 429 -17.13 15.94 6.29
CA ASN A 429 -16.69 17.28 5.88
C ASN A 429 -15.58 17.85 6.78
N ARG A 430 -15.57 17.50 8.07
CA ARG A 430 -14.67 18.13 9.05
C ARG A 430 -13.39 17.37 9.29
N ILE A 431 -13.42 16.03 9.16
CA ILE A 431 -12.26 15.19 9.49
C ILE A 431 -11.10 15.42 8.52
N ASN A 432 -9.89 15.60 9.03
CA ASN A 432 -8.67 15.83 8.24
C ASN A 432 -7.87 14.53 7.98
N ILE A 433 -8.53 13.51 7.45
CA ILE A 433 -8.00 12.18 7.15
C ILE A 433 -8.33 11.83 5.70
N GLY A 434 -7.42 11.09 5.04
CA GLY A 434 -7.48 10.87 3.59
C GLY A 434 -8.60 9.94 3.13
N MET A 435 -8.96 8.91 3.91
CA MET A 435 -9.99 7.93 3.57
C MET A 435 -10.99 7.77 4.70
N ILE A 436 -12.28 7.91 4.38
CA ILE A 436 -13.35 7.99 5.39
C ILE A 436 -14.39 6.90 5.10
N GLY A 437 -14.72 6.10 6.12
CA GLY A 437 -15.81 5.14 6.10
C GLY A 437 -17.01 5.63 6.91
N ILE A 438 -18.22 5.55 6.33
CA ILE A 438 -19.47 5.72 7.04
C ILE A 438 -20.12 4.35 7.12
N ASN A 439 -20.18 3.77 8.31
CA ASN A 439 -20.60 2.39 8.54
C ASN A 439 -19.79 1.34 7.73
N VAL A 440 -18.56 1.69 7.37
CA VAL A 440 -17.58 0.83 6.71
C VAL A 440 -16.26 0.97 7.46
N PRO A 441 -15.74 -0.10 8.10
CA PRO A 441 -14.59 0.03 9.01
C PRO A 441 -13.27 0.26 8.26
N ILE A 442 -13.12 -0.34 7.08
CA ILE A 442 -11.90 -0.26 6.26
C ILE A 442 -12.27 0.33 4.89
N PRO A 443 -12.26 1.67 4.74
CA PRO A 443 -12.71 2.34 3.52
C PRO A 443 -11.63 2.34 2.41
N VAL A 444 -11.06 1.18 2.08
CA VAL A 444 -10.13 1.06 0.95
C VAL A 444 -10.88 1.32 -0.35
N PRO A 445 -10.48 2.33 -1.13
CA PRO A 445 -11.19 2.68 -2.35
C PRO A 445 -11.02 1.60 -3.43
N LEU A 446 -12.00 1.51 -4.31
CA LEU A 446 -11.90 0.71 -5.53
C LEU A 446 -10.87 1.31 -6.49
N ALA A 447 -10.35 0.50 -7.42
CA ALA A 447 -9.21 0.84 -8.28
C ALA A 447 -9.36 2.13 -9.11
N TYR A 448 -10.58 2.57 -9.41
CA TYR A 448 -10.86 3.81 -10.15
C TYR A 448 -11.00 5.06 -9.26
N HIS A 449 -10.96 4.92 -7.95
CA HIS A 449 -10.69 5.98 -6.98
C HIS A 449 -9.24 5.88 -6.52
N THR A 450 -8.74 6.89 -5.83
CA THR A 450 -7.34 6.91 -5.42
C THR A 450 -7.18 6.56 -3.96
N PHE A 451 -6.19 5.72 -3.65
CA PHE A 451 -5.77 5.43 -2.27
C PHE A 451 -4.82 6.54 -1.82
N GLY A 452 -5.23 7.29 -0.81
CA GLY A 452 -4.44 8.43 -0.32
C GLY A 452 -4.40 8.48 1.19
N GLY A 453 -3.62 9.40 1.70
CA GLY A 453 -3.50 9.70 3.11
C GLY A 453 -3.16 11.17 3.29
N TRP A 454 -3.34 11.65 4.51
CA TRP A 454 -2.98 13.00 4.92
C TRP A 454 -1.94 12.95 6.03
N LYS A 455 -1.43 14.09 6.45
CA LYS A 455 -0.46 14.24 7.53
C LYS A 455 0.77 13.34 7.31
N LYS A 456 1.29 12.68 8.36
CA LYS A 456 2.45 11.79 8.26
C LYS A 456 2.14 10.40 7.67
N SER A 457 0.89 10.14 7.30
CA SER A 457 0.55 8.90 6.58
C SER A 457 0.83 8.97 5.08
N ALA A 458 1.02 10.15 4.50
CA ALA A 458 1.36 10.31 3.09
C ALA A 458 2.24 11.52 2.83
N PHE A 459 3.25 11.34 1.99
CA PHE A 459 4.18 12.36 1.53
C PHE A 459 4.15 12.40 0.00
N GLY A 460 4.01 13.58 -0.55
CA GLY A 460 3.78 13.81 -1.98
C GLY A 460 2.34 14.20 -2.27
N ASP A 461 2.11 14.71 -3.48
CA ASP A 461 0.86 15.37 -3.86
C ASP A 461 -0.11 14.44 -4.59
N LEU A 462 0.40 13.35 -5.17
CA LEU A 462 -0.38 12.36 -5.91
C LEU A 462 -0.51 11.08 -5.12
N ASN A 463 -1.71 10.50 -5.14
CA ASN A 463 -2.04 9.27 -4.42
C ASN A 463 -1.75 8.02 -5.25
N GLN A 464 -1.86 6.83 -4.64
CA GLN A 464 -1.69 5.55 -5.33
C GLN A 464 -2.94 5.18 -6.13
N HIS A 465 -2.74 4.43 -7.19
CA HIS A 465 -3.71 3.95 -8.19
C HIS A 465 -4.76 4.99 -8.64
N GLY A 466 -5.80 4.58 -9.35
CA GLY A 466 -6.79 5.50 -9.90
C GLY A 466 -6.20 6.53 -10.88
N PRO A 467 -6.90 7.65 -11.08
CA PRO A 467 -6.45 8.71 -12.00
C PRO A 467 -5.09 9.34 -11.61
N ASP A 468 -4.77 9.37 -10.31
CA ASP A 468 -3.53 9.97 -9.83
C ASP A 468 -2.30 9.16 -10.22
N ALA A 469 -2.41 7.83 -10.31
CA ALA A 469 -1.31 6.99 -10.77
C ALA A 469 -0.87 7.34 -12.20
N PHE A 470 -1.83 7.61 -13.11
CA PHE A 470 -1.51 8.02 -14.47
C PHE A 470 -0.84 9.40 -14.52
N LYS A 471 -1.19 10.31 -13.61
CA LYS A 471 -0.50 11.60 -13.45
C LYS A 471 0.90 11.40 -12.87
N PHE A 472 1.03 10.51 -11.86
CA PHE A 472 2.30 10.23 -11.21
C PHE A 472 3.34 9.63 -12.17
N TYR A 473 2.94 8.72 -13.05
CA TYR A 473 3.84 8.03 -13.99
C TYR A 473 3.95 8.67 -15.36
N THR A 474 3.41 9.88 -15.56
CA THR A 474 3.54 10.63 -16.81
C THR A 474 3.93 12.08 -16.58
N ARG A 475 4.47 12.71 -17.61
CA ARG A 475 4.62 14.16 -17.70
C ARG A 475 3.81 14.71 -18.86
N THR A 476 3.26 15.90 -18.68
CA THR A 476 2.49 16.59 -19.73
C THR A 476 3.41 17.46 -20.56
N LYS A 477 3.30 17.34 -21.88
CA LYS A 477 3.92 18.25 -22.83
C LYS A 477 2.83 19.06 -23.51
N THR A 478 2.95 20.38 -23.53
CA THR A 478 2.03 21.29 -24.23
C THR A 478 2.66 21.76 -25.51
N ILE A 479 1.94 21.65 -26.62
CA ILE A 479 2.36 22.04 -27.94
C ILE A 479 1.47 23.19 -28.41
N THR A 480 2.10 24.27 -28.83
CA THR A 480 1.45 25.40 -29.51
C THR A 480 1.86 25.36 -30.97
N SER A 481 0.89 25.28 -31.85
CA SER A 481 1.15 25.22 -33.30
C SER A 481 0.48 26.37 -34.05
N ARG A 482 1.20 26.91 -35.02
CA ARG A 482 0.65 27.83 -35.99
C ARG A 482 0.96 27.31 -37.39
N TRP A 483 -0.07 27.14 -38.20
CA TRP A 483 0.10 26.73 -39.57
C TRP A 483 0.18 27.97 -40.47
N PRO A 484 1.17 28.06 -41.39
CA PRO A 484 1.26 29.16 -42.31
C PRO A 484 -0.01 29.27 -43.17
N SER A 485 -0.64 30.42 -43.19
CA SER A 485 -1.82 30.70 -44.00
C SER A 485 -1.49 31.06 -45.46
N GLY A 486 -0.42 30.47 -46.02
CA GLY A 486 0.13 30.83 -47.31
C GLY A 486 0.97 32.12 -47.27
N ILE A 487 1.36 32.64 -48.44
CA ILE A 487 2.31 33.73 -48.65
C ILE A 487 1.75 35.10 -48.19
N ARG A 488 0.82 35.16 -47.25
CA ARG A 488 0.05 36.39 -46.98
C ARG A 488 0.62 37.32 -45.92
N GLN A 489 1.64 36.92 -45.12
CA GLN A 489 2.10 37.77 -44.02
C GLN A 489 3.62 37.85 -43.93
N GLY A 490 4.15 39.06 -43.71
CA GLY A 490 5.53 39.33 -43.35
C GLY A 490 5.84 38.88 -41.91
N GLY A 491 7.08 39.08 -41.46
CA GLY A 491 7.49 38.73 -40.09
C GLY A 491 6.68 39.49 -39.02
N GLU A 492 6.17 38.75 -38.03
CA GLU A 492 5.53 39.33 -36.84
C GLU A 492 6.58 39.49 -35.74
N PHE A 493 6.82 40.73 -35.30
CA PHE A 493 7.83 41.07 -34.30
C PHE A 493 7.23 41.35 -32.91
N ASN A 494 5.91 41.32 -32.77
CA ASN A 494 5.20 41.60 -31.50
C ASN A 494 4.15 40.54 -31.22
N PHE A 495 3.95 40.22 -29.92
CA PHE A 495 2.80 39.46 -29.47
C PHE A 495 1.52 40.25 -29.67
N LYS A 496 0.57 39.73 -30.45
CA LYS A 496 -0.76 40.35 -30.56
C LYS A 496 -1.56 40.05 -29.30
N PRO A 497 -2.28 41.05 -28.72
CA PRO A 497 -3.27 40.76 -27.70
C PRO A 497 -4.29 39.74 -28.21
N MET A 498 -4.74 38.88 -27.32
CA MET A 498 -5.87 37.95 -27.57
C MET A 498 -7.15 38.75 -27.28
N ASP A 499 -7.61 39.57 -28.23
CA ASP A 499 -8.89 40.26 -28.14
C ASP A 499 -10.04 39.35 -28.56
#